data_3a132180dbe131b8923eb52099c0f7a7
#
_entry.id   3a132180dbe131b8923eb52099c0f7a7
#
_cell.length_a   1.000
_cell.length_b   1.000
_cell.length_c   1.000
_cell.angle_alpha   90.00
_cell.angle_beta   90.00
_cell.angle_gamma   90.00
#
_symmetry.space_group_name_H-M   'P 1'
#
loop_
_entity.id
_entity.type
_entity.pdbx_description
1 polymer ?
#
loop_
_entity_poly.entity_id
_entity_poly.type
_entity_poly.pdbx_seq_one_letter_code
_entity_poly.pdbx_strand_id
1 'polypeptide(L)'
;SYKKLLITLGAIVLVILLAIVIPLFAQKGDKITLAGKLGSEPSVITNMYKILIEEETDDTVDVKDGMGKTSFLFNALKSDDIDGYLEFTGTVLGELTKEDLKSKKEPAVYNQAKTSLEKKYKMTMLKPMKYNNTYALAVKRDFAKKNNIKTIGDLQKVEDKLKPGFTLEFNDRPDGFKAVKKAYDLNISNVKTMEPKLRYTAVEKGDINLIDAYSTDAELKQYDMVVLKDDKHVFPPYQGAPMF
;
A
#
# COMPACT_ATOMS: atom_id res chain seq x y z
N SER A 1 43.40 34.46 46.09
CA SER A 1 42.94 35.85 45.84
C SER A 1 41.47 35.84 45.47
N TYR A 2 40.69 36.78 46.01
CA TYR A 2 39.26 36.89 45.85
C TYR A 2 38.81 36.92 44.37
N LYS A 3 39.63 37.53 43.49
CA LYS A 3 39.41 37.49 42.03
C LYS A 3 39.41 36.08 41.43
N LYS A 4 40.31 35.20 41.87
CA LYS A 4 40.34 33.81 41.39
C LYS A 4 39.11 33.03 41.82
N LEU A 5 38.63 33.27 43.05
CA LEU A 5 37.42 32.61 43.57
C LEU A 5 36.19 33.05 42.79
N LEU A 6 36.05 34.34 42.47
CA LEU A 6 34.94 34.88 41.67
C LEU A 6 34.92 34.34 40.23
N ILE A 7 36.08 34.18 39.60
CA ILE A 7 36.20 33.61 38.25
C ILE A 7 35.81 32.14 38.28
N THR A 8 36.26 31.40 39.30
CA THR A 8 35.91 29.96 39.41
C THR A 8 34.40 29.79 39.70
N LEU A 9 33.81 30.62 40.54
CA LEU A 9 32.36 30.59 40.81
C LEU A 9 31.56 30.93 39.55
N GLY A 10 31.97 31.95 38.80
CA GLY A 10 31.38 32.34 37.55
C GLY A 10 31.43 31.23 36.47
N ALA A 11 32.56 30.53 36.37
CA ALA A 11 32.74 29.41 35.48
C ALA A 11 31.82 28.21 35.86
N ILE A 12 31.69 27.91 37.15
CA ILE A 12 30.81 26.85 37.64
C ILE A 12 29.35 27.17 37.36
N VAL A 13 28.91 28.43 37.62
CA VAL A 13 27.57 28.86 37.33
C VAL A 13 27.26 28.81 35.83
N LEU A 14 28.24 29.18 34.97
CA LEU A 14 28.10 29.10 33.53
C LEU A 14 27.96 27.64 33.05
N VAL A 15 28.75 26.72 33.58
CA VAL A 15 28.68 25.29 33.27
C VAL A 15 27.32 24.70 33.73
N ILE A 16 26.84 25.08 34.92
CA ILE A 16 25.52 24.64 35.42
C ILE A 16 24.41 25.21 34.55
N LEU A 17 24.48 26.47 34.16
CA LEU A 17 23.52 27.09 33.25
C LEU A 17 23.53 26.42 31.89
N LEU A 18 24.69 26.12 31.31
CA LEU A 18 24.80 25.37 30.05
C LEU A 18 24.26 23.93 30.19
N ALA A 19 24.52 23.26 31.29
CA ALA A 19 24.02 21.92 31.56
C ALA A 19 22.48 21.85 31.75
N ILE A 20 21.84 22.96 32.17
CA ILE A 20 20.39 23.09 32.33
C ILE A 20 19.74 23.60 31.04
N VAL A 21 20.39 24.53 30.34
CA VAL A 21 19.82 25.21 29.15
C VAL A 21 19.98 24.37 27.90
N ILE A 22 21.08 23.62 27.72
CA ILE A 22 21.28 22.76 26.55
C ILE A 22 20.18 21.67 26.44
N PRO A 23 19.80 20.94 27.50
CA PRO A 23 18.70 19.98 27.42
C PRO A 23 17.32 20.62 27.16
N LEU A 24 17.13 21.88 27.57
CA LEU A 24 15.87 22.63 27.33
C LEU A 24 15.71 23.03 25.84
N PHE A 25 16.82 23.12 25.10
CA PHE A 25 16.84 23.36 23.65
C PHE A 25 17.12 22.09 22.84
N ALA A 26 17.30 20.93 23.48
CA ALA A 26 17.24 19.65 22.80
C ALA A 26 15.80 19.48 22.30
N GLN A 27 15.60 19.80 21.03
CA GLN A 27 14.31 19.69 20.36
C GLN A 27 13.91 18.21 20.45
N LYS A 28 12.90 17.93 21.27
CA LYS A 28 12.33 16.60 21.34
C LYS A 28 11.71 16.35 19.97
N GLY A 29 12.07 15.26 19.32
CA GLY A 29 11.49 14.89 18.03
C GLY A 29 9.97 14.82 18.10
N ASP A 30 9.33 14.91 16.96
CA ASP A 30 7.88 14.84 16.85
C ASP A 30 7.38 13.38 17.03
N LYS A 31 6.11 13.25 17.36
CA LYS A 31 5.44 11.95 17.38
C LYS A 31 4.68 11.77 16.08
N ILE A 32 5.11 10.82 15.25
CA ILE A 32 4.54 10.49 13.95
C ILE A 32 3.67 9.23 14.07
N THR A 33 2.46 9.25 13.55
CA THR A 33 1.56 8.10 13.51
C THR A 33 1.48 7.56 12.08
N LEU A 34 2.01 6.36 11.84
CA LEU A 34 1.91 5.68 10.55
C LEU A 34 0.85 4.58 10.59
N ALA A 35 0.10 4.43 9.50
CA ALA A 35 -0.88 3.36 9.37
C ALA A 35 -0.47 2.32 8.33
N GLY A 36 -0.80 1.05 8.60
CA GLY A 36 -0.66 -0.06 7.67
C GLY A 36 -2.02 -0.47 7.08
N LYS A 37 -2.05 -0.71 5.78
CA LYS A 37 -3.17 -1.39 5.11
C LYS A 37 -3.31 -2.83 5.60
N LEU A 38 -4.45 -3.47 5.32
CA LEU A 38 -4.62 -4.90 5.55
C LEU A 38 -3.62 -5.72 4.71
N GLY A 39 -2.96 -6.68 5.35
CA GLY A 39 -2.01 -7.58 4.70
C GLY A 39 -0.62 -7.58 5.35
N SER A 40 0.16 -8.62 5.10
CA SER A 40 1.49 -8.77 5.68
C SER A 40 2.53 -7.83 5.06
N GLU A 41 2.48 -7.60 3.75
CA GLU A 41 3.42 -6.71 3.06
C GLU A 41 3.28 -5.24 3.53
N PRO A 42 2.07 -4.63 3.57
CA PRO A 42 1.92 -3.29 4.13
C PRO A 42 2.39 -3.17 5.57
N SER A 43 2.13 -4.18 6.40
CA SER A 43 2.59 -4.23 7.79
C SER A 43 4.12 -4.16 7.87
N VAL A 44 4.81 -5.03 7.12
CA VAL A 44 6.28 -5.03 7.08
C VAL A 44 6.83 -3.69 6.63
N ILE A 45 6.29 -3.12 5.55
CA ILE A 45 6.78 -1.85 4.98
C ILE A 45 6.53 -0.69 5.95
N THR A 46 5.37 -0.64 6.61
CA THR A 46 5.08 0.40 7.60
C THR A 46 6.07 0.34 8.78
N ASN A 47 6.41 -0.86 9.26
CA ASN A 47 7.42 -1.02 10.30
C ASN A 47 8.84 -0.68 9.81
N MET A 48 9.16 -0.93 8.54
CA MET A 48 10.42 -0.45 7.95
C MET A 48 10.49 1.08 7.93
N TYR A 49 9.41 1.77 7.60
CA TYR A 49 9.36 3.24 7.67
C TYR A 49 9.56 3.73 9.11
N LYS A 50 8.92 3.08 10.11
CA LYS A 50 9.14 3.39 11.52
C LYS A 50 10.63 3.31 11.87
N ILE A 51 11.28 2.19 11.58
CA ILE A 51 12.69 1.99 11.90
C ILE A 51 13.56 3.06 11.24
N LEU A 52 13.34 3.35 9.95
CA LEU A 52 14.12 4.35 9.22
C LEU A 52 13.95 5.75 9.80
N ILE A 53 12.73 6.15 10.15
CA ILE A 53 12.47 7.46 10.74
C ILE A 53 13.15 7.57 12.12
N GLU A 54 12.97 6.57 12.98
CA GLU A 54 13.55 6.58 14.35
C GLU A 54 15.07 6.45 14.37
N GLU A 55 15.69 5.86 13.32
CA GLU A 55 17.16 5.78 13.20
C GLU A 55 17.80 7.05 12.62
N GLU A 56 17.08 7.77 11.76
CA GLU A 56 17.61 8.92 11.02
C GLU A 56 17.19 10.27 11.60
N THR A 57 16.25 10.27 12.56
CA THR A 57 15.73 11.49 13.22
C THR A 57 15.56 11.28 14.73
N ASP A 58 15.26 12.35 15.46
CA ASP A 58 14.88 12.29 16.88
C ASP A 58 13.36 12.01 17.07
N ASP A 59 12.63 11.77 15.98
CA ASP A 59 11.19 11.52 16.00
C ASP A 59 10.88 10.11 16.52
N THR A 60 9.67 9.95 17.06
CA THR A 60 9.13 8.65 17.47
C THR A 60 7.95 8.26 16.60
N VAL A 61 7.84 6.99 16.23
CA VAL A 61 6.78 6.51 15.34
C VAL A 61 5.87 5.52 16.03
N ASP A 62 4.57 5.87 16.08
CA ASP A 62 3.50 4.95 16.45
C ASP A 62 2.92 4.27 15.21
N VAL A 63 2.76 2.95 15.23
CA VAL A 63 2.23 2.19 14.09
C VAL A 63 0.84 1.66 14.39
N LYS A 64 -0.15 2.09 13.62
CA LYS A 64 -1.51 1.55 13.58
C LYS A 64 -1.60 0.52 12.45
N ASP A 65 -1.21 -0.73 12.74
CA ASP A 65 -1.15 -1.78 11.74
C ASP A 65 -2.52 -2.38 11.41
N GLY A 66 -2.70 -2.84 10.16
CA GLY A 66 -3.94 -3.49 9.72
C GLY A 66 -5.18 -2.60 9.85
N MET A 67 -5.01 -1.28 9.76
CA MET A 67 -6.05 -0.30 10.05
C MET A 67 -7.23 -0.33 9.08
N GLY A 68 -7.03 -0.87 7.87
CA GLY A 68 -8.11 -1.00 6.91
C GLY A 68 -7.67 -0.92 5.44
N LYS A 69 -8.63 -0.61 4.59
CA LYS A 69 -8.45 -0.45 3.14
C LYS A 69 -8.24 1.03 2.76
N THR A 70 -7.91 1.27 1.49
CA THR A 70 -7.58 2.59 0.93
C THR A 70 -8.47 3.73 1.40
N SER A 71 -9.78 3.59 1.27
CA SER A 71 -10.72 4.67 1.61
C SER A 71 -10.69 5.04 3.10
N PHE A 72 -10.47 4.06 3.98
CA PHE A 72 -10.41 4.29 5.42
C PHE A 72 -9.13 5.03 5.81
N LEU A 73 -7.97 4.56 5.34
CA LEU A 73 -6.69 5.21 5.63
C LEU A 73 -6.61 6.61 5.04
N PHE A 74 -7.12 6.78 3.82
CA PHE A 74 -7.16 8.09 3.19
C PHE A 74 -8.02 9.10 3.94
N ASN A 75 -9.16 8.66 4.49
CA ASN A 75 -9.98 9.52 5.34
C ASN A 75 -9.28 9.84 6.66
N ALA A 76 -8.61 8.88 7.28
CA ALA A 76 -7.84 9.09 8.50
C ALA A 76 -6.68 10.08 8.28
N LEU A 77 -6.00 10.04 7.11
CA LEU A 77 -4.98 11.01 6.75
C LEU A 77 -5.58 12.42 6.54
N LYS A 78 -6.76 12.52 5.92
CA LYS A 78 -7.45 13.81 5.74
C LYS A 78 -7.95 14.44 7.04
N SER A 79 -8.22 13.64 8.07
CA SER A 79 -8.69 14.10 9.38
C SER A 79 -7.57 14.25 10.41
N ASP A 80 -6.30 14.12 9.98
CA ASP A 80 -5.11 14.18 10.84
C ASP A 80 -5.10 13.12 11.96
N ASP A 81 -5.83 11.99 11.79
CA ASP A 81 -5.80 10.85 12.70
C ASP A 81 -4.54 9.99 12.54
N ILE A 82 -3.89 10.10 11.38
CA ILE A 82 -2.59 9.55 11.03
C ILE A 82 -1.79 10.56 10.22
N ASP A 83 -0.47 10.46 10.27
CA ASP A 83 0.44 11.35 9.53
C ASP A 83 0.84 10.78 8.19
N GLY A 84 0.78 9.46 8.01
CA GLY A 84 1.14 8.85 6.74
C GLY A 84 0.86 7.35 6.65
N TYR A 85 0.89 6.85 5.42
CA TYR A 85 0.77 5.42 5.13
C TYR A 85 1.36 5.08 3.75
N LEU A 86 1.56 3.77 3.50
CA LEU A 86 1.93 3.26 2.18
C LEU A 86 0.73 3.32 1.24
N GLU A 87 0.86 4.05 0.12
CA GLU A 87 -0.13 4.03 -0.95
C GLU A 87 0.52 3.66 -2.28
N PHE A 88 -0.29 3.28 -3.25
CA PHE A 88 0.17 2.84 -4.56
C PHE A 88 -0.24 3.84 -5.65
N THR A 89 0.66 4.10 -6.59
CA THR A 89 0.50 5.13 -7.62
C THR A 89 -0.79 4.97 -8.45
N GLY A 90 -1.11 3.75 -8.88
CA GLY A 90 -2.34 3.45 -9.60
C GLY A 90 -3.60 3.65 -8.75
N THR A 91 -3.53 3.33 -7.45
CA THR A 91 -4.63 3.53 -6.50
C THR A 91 -4.93 5.01 -6.30
N VAL A 92 -3.89 5.84 -6.21
CA VAL A 92 -4.06 7.29 -6.12
C VAL A 92 -4.90 7.81 -7.28
N LEU A 93 -4.58 7.43 -8.50
CA LEU A 93 -5.31 7.90 -9.68
C LEU A 93 -6.71 7.30 -9.80
N GLY A 94 -6.83 5.98 -9.65
CA GLY A 94 -8.10 5.28 -9.87
C GLY A 94 -9.13 5.46 -8.76
N GLU A 95 -8.69 5.59 -7.50
CA GLU A 95 -9.61 5.65 -6.38
C GLU A 95 -9.63 7.01 -5.67
N LEU A 96 -8.46 7.60 -5.37
CA LEU A 96 -8.40 8.79 -4.56
C LEU A 96 -8.69 10.06 -5.37
N THR A 97 -8.01 10.24 -6.48
CA THR A 97 -8.16 11.45 -7.32
C THR A 97 -9.17 11.26 -8.44
N LYS A 98 -9.52 10.02 -8.77
CA LYS A 98 -10.46 9.62 -9.83
C LYS A 98 -10.11 10.26 -11.17
N GLU A 99 -8.86 10.12 -11.57
CA GLU A 99 -8.33 10.64 -12.81
C GLU A 99 -7.97 9.51 -13.77
N ASP A 100 -8.28 9.72 -15.04
CA ASP A 100 -7.84 8.81 -16.10
C ASP A 100 -6.31 8.82 -16.23
N LEU A 101 -5.75 7.65 -16.47
CA LEU A 101 -4.33 7.48 -16.75
C LEU A 101 -3.93 8.15 -18.06
N LYS A 102 -3.00 9.09 -17.99
CA LYS A 102 -2.39 9.71 -19.18
C LYS A 102 -1.32 8.82 -19.82
N SER A 103 -0.80 7.87 -19.08
CA SER A 103 0.25 6.93 -19.51
C SER A 103 0.22 5.69 -18.63
N LYS A 104 0.73 4.56 -19.14
CA LYS A 104 0.97 3.32 -18.34
C LYS A 104 2.45 3.14 -17.98
N LYS A 105 3.32 4.13 -18.23
CA LYS A 105 4.73 4.09 -17.82
C LYS A 105 4.86 4.53 -16.37
N GLU A 106 5.57 3.74 -15.55
CA GLU A 106 5.72 3.96 -14.11
C GLU A 106 6.09 5.40 -13.72
N PRO A 107 7.12 6.04 -14.31
CA PRO A 107 7.47 7.42 -13.95
C PRO A 107 6.35 8.44 -14.23
N ALA A 108 5.60 8.24 -15.32
CA ALA A 108 4.51 9.13 -15.69
C ALA A 108 3.32 8.97 -14.75
N VAL A 109 2.99 7.72 -14.36
CA VAL A 109 1.92 7.42 -13.40
C VAL A 109 2.25 8.01 -12.03
N TYR A 110 3.49 7.84 -11.55
CA TYR A 110 3.94 8.45 -10.30
C TYR A 110 3.83 9.99 -10.33
N ASN A 111 4.35 10.64 -11.36
CA ASN A 111 4.32 12.09 -11.46
C ASN A 111 2.88 12.62 -11.52
N GLN A 112 1.99 11.92 -12.23
CA GLN A 112 0.57 12.27 -12.28
C GLN A 112 -0.07 12.11 -10.90
N ALA A 113 0.14 10.99 -10.21
CA ALA A 113 -0.39 10.72 -8.89
C ALA A 113 0.05 11.76 -7.85
N LYS A 114 1.36 12.05 -7.81
CA LYS A 114 1.94 13.06 -6.91
C LYS A 114 1.33 14.43 -7.15
N THR A 115 1.33 14.90 -8.40
CA THR A 115 0.80 16.22 -8.75
C THR A 115 -0.69 16.35 -8.42
N SER A 116 -1.47 15.29 -8.65
CA SER A 116 -2.89 15.26 -8.37
C SER A 116 -3.19 15.31 -6.86
N LEU A 117 -2.43 14.59 -6.03
CA LEU A 117 -2.54 14.65 -4.58
C LEU A 117 -2.21 16.03 -4.04
N GLU A 118 -1.08 16.60 -4.46
CA GLU A 118 -0.66 17.93 -4.03
C GLU A 118 -1.71 19.01 -4.40
N LYS A 119 -2.26 18.93 -5.61
CA LYS A 119 -3.24 19.91 -6.10
C LYS A 119 -4.59 19.77 -5.41
N LYS A 120 -5.11 18.55 -5.24
CA LYS A 120 -6.47 18.31 -4.73
C LYS A 120 -6.55 18.29 -3.22
N TYR A 121 -5.53 17.76 -2.55
CA TYR A 121 -5.60 17.46 -1.11
C TYR A 121 -4.48 18.09 -0.29
N LYS A 122 -3.48 18.73 -0.91
CA LYS A 122 -2.27 19.24 -0.24
C LYS A 122 -1.43 18.15 0.41
N MET A 123 -1.59 16.92 -0.05
CA MET A 123 -0.83 15.75 0.39
C MET A 123 0.36 15.51 -0.50
N THR A 124 1.39 14.91 0.06
CA THR A 124 2.62 14.57 -0.67
C THR A 124 2.76 13.07 -0.84
N MET A 125 3.24 12.63 -2.00
CA MET A 125 3.68 11.27 -2.23
C MET A 125 5.20 11.29 -2.45
N LEU A 126 5.93 10.62 -1.56
CA LEU A 126 7.39 10.54 -1.64
C LEU A 126 7.82 9.65 -2.82
N LYS A 127 9.14 9.56 -3.03
CA LYS A 127 9.70 8.75 -4.11
C LYS A 127 9.28 7.28 -3.97
N PRO A 128 8.81 6.64 -5.04
CA PRO A 128 8.34 5.26 -4.96
C PRO A 128 9.48 4.27 -4.79
N MET A 129 9.16 3.15 -4.17
CA MET A 129 10.03 1.98 -4.10
C MET A 129 10.17 1.32 -5.48
N LYS A 130 11.21 0.50 -5.63
CA LYS A 130 11.53 -0.16 -6.92
C LYS A 130 10.71 -1.44 -7.15
N TYR A 131 9.51 -1.56 -6.61
CA TYR A 131 8.66 -2.72 -6.87
C TYR A 131 7.25 -2.27 -7.29
N ASN A 132 6.55 -3.16 -7.97
CA ASN A 132 5.21 -2.93 -8.48
C ASN A 132 4.30 -4.03 -7.94
N ASN A 133 3.39 -3.68 -7.04
CA ASN A 133 2.40 -4.57 -6.47
C ASN A 133 1.08 -4.39 -7.22
N THR A 134 0.98 -5.01 -8.38
CA THR A 134 -0.21 -4.91 -9.24
C THR A 134 -1.29 -5.90 -8.84
N TYR A 135 -2.53 -5.58 -9.14
CA TYR A 135 -3.59 -6.57 -9.20
C TYR A 135 -3.29 -7.64 -10.23
N ALA A 136 -3.74 -8.85 -9.93
CA ALA A 136 -3.68 -9.99 -10.82
C ALA A 136 -4.94 -10.85 -10.66
N LEU A 137 -5.26 -11.65 -11.65
CA LEU A 137 -6.19 -12.77 -11.50
C LEU A 137 -5.40 -14.06 -11.48
N ALA A 138 -5.77 -14.96 -10.59
CA ALA A 138 -5.09 -16.24 -10.43
C ALA A 138 -6.08 -17.40 -10.30
N VAL A 139 -5.66 -18.54 -10.80
CA VAL A 139 -6.38 -19.83 -10.73
C VAL A 139 -5.43 -20.93 -10.26
N LYS A 140 -5.95 -22.07 -9.77
CA LYS A 140 -5.11 -23.24 -9.48
C LYS A 140 -4.43 -23.74 -10.76
N ARG A 141 -3.18 -24.20 -10.63
CA ARG A 141 -2.39 -24.73 -11.76
C ARG A 141 -3.09 -25.85 -12.49
N ASP A 142 -3.70 -26.78 -11.77
CA ASP A 142 -4.43 -27.88 -12.37
C ASP A 142 -5.66 -27.42 -13.15
N PHE A 143 -6.38 -26.42 -12.63
CA PHE A 143 -7.50 -25.82 -13.36
C PHE A 143 -7.03 -25.12 -14.64
N ALA A 144 -5.93 -24.37 -14.56
CA ALA A 144 -5.31 -23.71 -15.72
C ALA A 144 -4.89 -24.74 -16.79
N LYS A 145 -4.19 -25.81 -16.40
CA LYS A 145 -3.74 -26.88 -17.30
C LYS A 145 -4.93 -27.59 -17.95
N LYS A 146 -5.90 -28.04 -17.13
CA LYS A 146 -7.08 -28.78 -17.60
C LYS A 146 -7.90 -28.03 -18.63
N ASN A 147 -7.99 -26.71 -18.49
CA ASN A 147 -8.80 -25.86 -19.35
C ASN A 147 -7.96 -25.02 -20.34
N ASN A 148 -6.65 -25.21 -20.40
CA ASN A 148 -5.70 -24.47 -21.25
C ASN A 148 -5.81 -22.95 -21.11
N ILE A 149 -5.80 -22.46 -19.85
CA ILE A 149 -5.92 -21.05 -19.50
C ILE A 149 -4.54 -20.47 -19.18
N LYS A 150 -4.17 -19.37 -19.83
CA LYS A 150 -2.91 -18.65 -19.64
C LYS A 150 -3.10 -17.15 -19.46
N THR A 151 -4.14 -16.59 -20.03
CA THR A 151 -4.44 -15.15 -20.03
C THR A 151 -5.80 -14.89 -19.39
N ILE A 152 -6.05 -13.64 -19.01
CA ILE A 152 -7.37 -13.22 -18.51
C ILE A 152 -8.43 -13.42 -19.61
N GLY A 153 -8.08 -13.16 -20.87
CA GLY A 153 -8.98 -13.38 -22.01
C GLY A 153 -9.40 -14.85 -22.17
N ASP A 154 -8.57 -15.81 -21.75
CA ASP A 154 -8.93 -17.22 -21.81
C ASP A 154 -10.08 -17.61 -20.88
N LEU A 155 -10.38 -16.77 -19.87
CA LEU A 155 -11.49 -17.02 -18.94
C LEU A 155 -12.85 -17.09 -19.65
N GLN A 156 -13.02 -16.39 -20.77
CA GLN A 156 -14.24 -16.47 -21.59
C GLN A 156 -14.61 -17.90 -22.00
N LYS A 157 -13.61 -18.78 -22.18
CA LYS A 157 -13.80 -20.18 -22.60
C LYS A 157 -14.41 -21.06 -21.52
N VAL A 158 -14.44 -20.59 -20.28
CA VAL A 158 -14.78 -21.38 -19.09
C VAL A 158 -15.66 -20.63 -18.09
N GLU A 159 -16.34 -19.59 -18.50
CA GLU A 159 -17.17 -18.74 -17.61
C GLU A 159 -18.17 -19.56 -16.79
N ASP A 160 -18.76 -20.58 -17.39
CA ASP A 160 -19.70 -21.52 -16.75
C ASP A 160 -19.06 -22.36 -15.61
N LYS A 161 -17.74 -22.50 -15.60
CA LYS A 161 -16.98 -23.29 -14.61
C LYS A 161 -16.37 -22.41 -13.53
N LEU A 162 -16.43 -21.08 -13.67
CA LEU A 162 -15.78 -20.18 -12.74
C LEU A 162 -16.58 -20.04 -11.45
N LYS A 163 -15.85 -20.10 -10.34
CA LYS A 163 -16.31 -19.82 -8.99
C LYS A 163 -15.46 -18.67 -8.44
N PRO A 164 -15.79 -17.42 -8.77
CA PRO A 164 -14.96 -16.29 -8.39
C PRO A 164 -15.08 -15.96 -6.90
N GLY A 165 -13.93 -15.72 -6.26
CA GLY A 165 -13.83 -15.21 -4.91
C GLY A 165 -12.82 -14.08 -4.86
N PHE A 166 -13.29 -12.86 -4.61
CA PHE A 166 -12.48 -11.65 -4.67
C PHE A 166 -12.46 -10.92 -3.34
N THR A 167 -11.47 -10.05 -3.15
CA THR A 167 -11.54 -9.06 -2.09
C THR A 167 -12.67 -8.08 -2.38
N LEU A 168 -13.30 -7.57 -1.33
CA LEU A 168 -14.36 -6.57 -1.46
C LEU A 168 -13.82 -5.33 -2.21
N GLU A 169 -12.58 -4.93 -1.88
CA GLU A 169 -11.92 -3.79 -2.54
C GLU A 169 -11.77 -4.01 -4.05
N PHE A 170 -11.24 -5.14 -4.49
CA PHE A 170 -11.09 -5.45 -5.91
C PHE A 170 -12.43 -5.52 -6.65
N ASN A 171 -13.45 -6.11 -6.01
CA ASN A 171 -14.79 -6.22 -6.59
C ASN A 171 -15.45 -4.86 -6.83
N ASP A 172 -15.27 -3.91 -5.90
CA ASP A 172 -16.00 -2.64 -5.89
C ASP A 172 -15.29 -1.52 -6.65
N ARG A 173 -13.96 -1.57 -6.74
CA ARG A 173 -13.15 -0.51 -7.37
C ARG A 173 -13.41 -0.38 -8.87
N PRO A 174 -13.41 0.87 -9.38
CA PRO A 174 -13.49 1.12 -10.82
C PRO A 174 -12.34 0.51 -11.63
N ASP A 175 -11.12 0.47 -11.06
CA ASP A 175 -9.90 -0.11 -11.64
C ASP A 175 -9.70 -1.59 -11.30
N GLY A 176 -10.63 -2.22 -10.58
CA GLY A 176 -10.64 -3.62 -10.21
C GLY A 176 -11.42 -4.51 -11.17
N PHE A 177 -12.28 -5.38 -10.62
CA PHE A 177 -13.05 -6.36 -11.39
C PHE A 177 -13.96 -5.74 -12.45
N LYS A 178 -14.53 -4.55 -12.18
CA LYS A 178 -15.37 -3.83 -13.15
C LYS A 178 -14.60 -3.47 -14.42
N ALA A 179 -13.33 -3.02 -14.28
CA ALA A 179 -12.48 -2.75 -15.43
C ALA A 179 -12.13 -4.03 -16.19
N VAL A 180 -11.84 -5.11 -15.48
CA VAL A 180 -11.53 -6.42 -16.09
C VAL A 180 -12.75 -6.93 -16.86
N LYS A 181 -13.94 -6.95 -16.27
CA LYS A 181 -15.18 -7.36 -16.95
C LYS A 181 -15.40 -6.60 -18.26
N LYS A 182 -15.27 -5.27 -18.20
CA LYS A 182 -15.47 -4.42 -19.36
C LYS A 182 -14.43 -4.66 -20.46
N ALA A 183 -13.15 -4.73 -20.08
CA ALA A 183 -12.06 -4.86 -21.03
C ALA A 183 -12.01 -6.22 -21.73
N TYR A 184 -12.32 -7.27 -20.98
CA TYR A 184 -12.29 -8.65 -21.47
C TYR A 184 -13.64 -9.20 -21.88
N ASP A 185 -14.70 -8.40 -21.81
CA ASP A 185 -16.08 -8.82 -22.11
C ASP A 185 -16.47 -10.10 -21.38
N LEU A 186 -16.19 -10.15 -20.07
CA LEU A 186 -16.46 -11.32 -19.23
C LEU A 186 -17.87 -11.25 -18.64
N ASN A 187 -18.62 -12.34 -18.78
CA ASN A 187 -19.94 -12.49 -18.18
C ASN A 187 -19.90 -13.30 -16.87
N ILE A 188 -18.97 -12.94 -15.99
CA ILE A 188 -18.80 -13.59 -14.70
C ILE A 188 -19.80 -13.00 -13.69
N SER A 189 -20.54 -13.89 -13.04
CA SER A 189 -21.52 -13.56 -11.98
C SER A 189 -21.22 -14.35 -10.71
N ASN A 190 -22.06 -14.20 -9.67
CA ASN A 190 -21.95 -14.95 -8.41
C ASN A 190 -20.59 -14.83 -7.71
N VAL A 191 -20.03 -13.62 -7.72
CA VAL A 191 -18.77 -13.33 -7.01
C VAL A 191 -18.99 -13.41 -5.52
N LYS A 192 -18.17 -14.22 -4.84
CA LYS A 192 -18.06 -14.22 -3.37
C LYS A 192 -17.01 -13.19 -2.96
N THR A 193 -17.34 -12.34 -2.00
CA THR A 193 -16.36 -11.38 -1.46
C THR A 193 -15.84 -11.85 -0.11
N MET A 194 -14.55 -11.64 0.14
CA MET A 194 -13.89 -12.09 1.37
C MET A 194 -12.61 -11.29 1.66
N GLU A 195 -12.09 -11.46 2.86
CA GLU A 195 -10.80 -10.88 3.26
C GLU A 195 -9.62 -11.51 2.45
N PRO A 196 -8.52 -10.76 2.22
CA PRO A 196 -7.42 -11.20 1.37
C PRO A 196 -6.89 -12.60 1.70
N LYS A 197 -6.65 -12.91 2.96
CA LYS A 197 -6.10 -14.21 3.39
C LYS A 197 -7.07 -15.36 3.19
N LEU A 198 -8.37 -15.11 3.27
CA LEU A 198 -9.39 -16.16 3.15
C LEU A 198 -9.54 -16.68 1.73
N ARG A 199 -9.16 -15.93 0.71
CA ARG A 199 -9.21 -16.36 -0.70
C ARG A 199 -8.43 -17.65 -0.93
N TYR A 200 -7.21 -17.72 -0.42
CA TYR A 200 -6.33 -18.88 -0.61
C TYR A 200 -6.87 -20.13 0.08
N THR A 201 -7.37 -20.00 1.29
CA THR A 201 -8.03 -21.11 2.00
C THR A 201 -9.30 -21.58 1.28
N ALA A 202 -10.10 -20.67 0.73
CA ALA A 202 -11.30 -21.01 -0.02
C ALA A 202 -10.98 -21.72 -1.35
N VAL A 203 -9.89 -21.32 -2.02
CA VAL A 203 -9.38 -22.04 -3.21
C VAL A 203 -8.92 -23.44 -2.85
N GLU A 204 -8.20 -23.61 -1.76
CA GLU A 204 -7.72 -24.92 -1.32
C GLU A 204 -8.87 -25.88 -1.03
N LYS A 205 -9.95 -25.39 -0.41
CA LYS A 205 -11.18 -26.17 -0.16
C LYS A 205 -12.04 -26.42 -1.41
N GLY A 206 -11.74 -25.76 -2.55
CA GLY A 206 -12.53 -25.87 -3.78
C GLY A 206 -13.83 -25.07 -3.78
N ASP A 207 -14.03 -24.18 -2.79
CA ASP A 207 -15.20 -23.30 -2.70
C ASP A 207 -15.21 -22.24 -3.80
N ILE A 208 -14.01 -21.83 -4.22
CA ILE A 208 -13.74 -20.90 -5.33
C ILE A 208 -12.58 -21.43 -6.18
N ASN A 209 -12.45 -20.95 -7.41
CA ASN A 209 -11.37 -21.37 -8.31
C ASN A 209 -10.73 -20.23 -9.11
N LEU A 210 -11.26 -19.03 -8.98
CA LEU A 210 -10.71 -17.78 -9.54
C LEU A 210 -10.64 -16.75 -8.43
N ILE A 211 -9.47 -16.15 -8.23
CA ILE A 211 -9.25 -15.11 -7.24
C ILE A 211 -8.62 -13.86 -7.86
N ASP A 212 -8.89 -12.69 -7.27
CA ASP A 212 -7.94 -11.60 -7.37
C ASP A 212 -6.73 -11.91 -6.49
N ALA A 213 -5.58 -11.43 -6.86
CA ALA A 213 -4.35 -11.55 -6.09
C ALA A 213 -3.53 -10.27 -6.25
N TYR A 214 -2.53 -10.12 -5.40
CA TYR A 214 -1.48 -9.14 -5.61
C TYR A 214 -0.25 -9.84 -6.18
N SER A 215 0.43 -9.22 -7.14
CA SER A 215 1.59 -9.83 -7.81
C SER A 215 2.73 -10.21 -6.85
N THR A 216 2.74 -9.63 -5.65
CA THR A 216 3.71 -9.86 -4.58
C THR A 216 3.25 -10.88 -3.51
N ASP A 217 2.03 -11.44 -3.64
CA ASP A 217 1.50 -12.41 -2.68
C ASP A 217 2.36 -13.69 -2.66
N ALA A 218 2.98 -13.99 -1.52
CA ALA A 218 3.76 -15.21 -1.32
C ALA A 218 2.90 -16.48 -1.40
N GLU A 219 1.63 -16.36 -1.06
CA GLU A 219 0.61 -17.41 -1.09
C GLU A 219 0.38 -17.96 -2.50
N LEU A 220 0.64 -17.18 -3.56
CA LEU A 220 0.54 -17.66 -4.95
C LEU A 220 1.41 -18.91 -5.17
N LYS A 221 2.62 -18.91 -4.62
CA LYS A 221 3.52 -20.07 -4.70
C LYS A 221 3.09 -21.18 -3.73
N GLN A 222 2.73 -20.81 -2.52
CA GLN A 222 2.35 -21.76 -1.46
C GLN A 222 1.15 -22.61 -1.86
N TYR A 223 0.15 -22.01 -2.51
CA TYR A 223 -1.10 -22.67 -2.92
C TYR A 223 -1.10 -23.14 -4.37
N ASP A 224 0.06 -23.18 -5.02
CA ASP A 224 0.25 -23.58 -6.43
C ASP A 224 -0.71 -22.86 -7.40
N MET A 225 -0.77 -21.54 -7.27
CA MET A 225 -1.58 -20.68 -8.11
C MET A 225 -0.82 -20.27 -9.37
N VAL A 226 -1.55 -20.05 -10.45
CA VAL A 226 -1.05 -19.48 -11.69
C VAL A 226 -1.67 -18.12 -11.88
N VAL A 227 -0.82 -17.10 -11.96
CA VAL A 227 -1.23 -15.74 -12.34
C VAL A 227 -1.52 -15.72 -13.84
N LEU A 228 -2.69 -15.23 -14.20
CA LEU A 228 -3.10 -15.05 -15.59
C LEU A 228 -2.50 -13.78 -16.17
N LYS A 229 -1.97 -13.87 -17.39
CA LYS A 229 -1.42 -12.70 -18.07
C LYS A 229 -2.53 -11.70 -18.39
N ASP A 230 -2.35 -10.46 -18.01
CA ASP A 230 -3.18 -9.32 -18.44
C ASP A 230 -2.73 -8.87 -19.83
N ASP A 231 -3.20 -9.55 -20.86
CA ASP A 231 -2.82 -9.33 -22.25
C ASP A 231 -3.43 -8.06 -22.86
N LYS A 232 -4.46 -7.49 -22.24
CA LYS A 232 -5.02 -6.18 -22.61
C LYS A 232 -4.50 -5.01 -21.76
N HIS A 233 -3.58 -5.30 -20.81
CA HIS A 233 -2.96 -4.27 -19.94
C HIS A 233 -4.00 -3.39 -19.24
N VAL A 234 -4.99 -4.02 -18.60
CA VAL A 234 -6.07 -3.32 -17.87
C VAL A 234 -5.53 -2.62 -16.65
N PHE A 235 -4.67 -3.31 -15.90
CA PHE A 235 -4.13 -2.76 -14.66
C PHE A 235 -3.05 -1.71 -14.89
N PRO A 236 -3.12 -0.57 -14.19
CA PRO A 236 -2.03 0.42 -14.18
C PRO A 236 -0.83 -0.07 -13.36
N PRO A 237 0.31 0.63 -13.40
CA PRO A 237 1.37 0.44 -12.43
C PRO A 237 0.90 0.79 -11.01
N TYR A 238 1.31 -0.05 -10.04
CA TYR A 238 1.05 0.14 -8.62
C TYR A 238 2.37 0.14 -7.85
N GLN A 239 3.19 1.18 -8.07
CA GLN A 239 4.41 1.37 -7.28
C GLN A 239 4.05 1.89 -5.90
N GLY A 240 4.57 1.24 -4.86
CA GLY A 240 4.36 1.65 -3.48
C GLY A 240 5.21 2.87 -3.12
N ALA A 241 4.60 3.85 -2.47
CA ALA A 241 5.28 5.05 -1.98
C ALA A 241 4.67 5.54 -0.66
N PRO A 242 5.47 6.12 0.24
CA PRO A 242 4.94 6.80 1.42
C PRO A 242 4.11 8.00 1.01
N MET A 243 2.94 8.15 1.60
CA MET A 243 2.02 9.28 1.41
C MET A 243 1.73 9.95 2.76
N PHE A 244 1.84 11.31 2.79
CA PHE A 244 1.69 12.16 3.95
C PHE A 244 0.78 13.33 3.68
#